data_221ac810dcf1848acb9f7c4cadbeca9c
#
_entry.id   221ac810dcf1848acb9f7c4cadbeca9c
#
_cell.length_a   1.000
_cell.length_b   1.000
_cell.length_c   1.000
_cell.angle_alpha   90.00
_cell.angle_beta   90.00
_cell.angle_gamma   90.00
#
_symmetry.space_group_name_H-M   'P 1'
#
loop_
_entity.id
_entity.type
_entity.pdbx_description
1 polymer ?
#
loop_
_entity_poly.entity_id
_entity_poly.type
_entity_poly.pdbx_seq_one_letter_code
_entity_poly.pdbx_strand_id
1 'polypeptide(L)'
;MNQFASPQPPDGRAARRPLATPGARISRLWLLLICAAAAAFIFFWYFCRIEPKSDQIAVLIHKTGQNPPAGQIVADQPGQKGISLEVLPEGRYFLNPYSWGWRYAPVTDIPAGKVGVLTRLYGKELESGQIIAGEGCKGIVADILRPGKYRVNPYAYQVNLFEAISIRAGCVGVVLSQIGLDSLGGQLPAEKRNTFLVDENMKGVLPKVLDPGTYYLNPYIFNVVEVNLQSQRFVMSGDDAISFLTMDGFTVNVEGTLEFAIERDSAALLTHRVGDMEDIIKKIILPRARGFSRLEGSKSPAINYIVGETRQKFQDSLEAHLKEKCQPWGVAIKSALVRNIIVPEQIASIIRDREIAVQIAKKYEQQIAQAKSKAELTRQEMLAVQNREKVAAETVLIRAVIEAKQNLAVRTVDAARELEVAKLENEAATFQAQAMLSRAEAERDVIRLTNKAQADVFAEQVRAFGSGLNYAKFVFYQSVGPKVKTVLSGDQHGGLGTLFAPFLPAR
;
A
#
# COMPACT_ATOMS: atom_id res chain seq x y z
N MET A 1 36.47 -76.48 -119.60
CA MET A 1 36.04 -75.43 -120.51
C MET A 1 35.76 -74.20 -119.67
N ASN A 2 36.50 -73.20 -119.87
CA ASN A 2 36.36 -71.74 -119.66
C ASN A 2 35.90 -71.29 -118.28
N GLN A 3 36.77 -70.82 -117.38
CA GLN A 3 37.41 -69.52 -117.41
C GLN A 3 36.43 -68.32 -117.23
N PHE A 4 36.54 -67.65 -116.15
CA PHE A 4 36.98 -66.30 -116.16
C PHE A 4 37.23 -65.83 -114.72
N ALA A 5 38.41 -65.35 -114.53
CA ALA A 5 38.86 -64.71 -113.32
C ALA A 5 38.34 -63.27 -113.25
N SER A 6 38.09 -62.77 -112.08
CA SER A 6 37.93 -61.35 -111.81
C SER A 6 38.91 -60.91 -110.72
N PRO A 7 39.50 -59.76 -110.86
CA PRO A 7 40.57 -59.31 -109.98
C PRO A 7 40.10 -58.68 -108.68
N GLN A 8 40.78 -58.95 -107.63
CA GLN A 8 40.64 -58.26 -106.30
C GLN A 8 41.12 -56.78 -106.37
N PRO A 9 40.41 -55.90 -105.70
CA PRO A 9 40.92 -54.55 -105.47
C PRO A 9 41.81 -54.49 -104.17
N PRO A 10 42.75 -53.58 -104.06
CA PRO A 10 43.77 -53.54 -103.04
C PRO A 10 43.18 -52.96 -101.68
N ASP A 11 43.56 -53.61 -100.61
CA ASP A 11 43.38 -53.11 -99.27
C ASP A 11 44.08 -51.75 -99.01
N GLY A 12 43.31 -50.74 -98.90
CA GLY A 12 43.75 -49.40 -98.45
C GLY A 12 43.08 -49.07 -97.08
N ARG A 13 43.53 -49.66 -96.00
CA ARG A 13 43.14 -49.19 -94.67
C ARG A 13 43.91 -47.93 -94.42
N ALA A 14 43.36 -46.77 -94.78
CA ALA A 14 43.75 -45.51 -94.25
C ALA A 14 43.18 -45.34 -92.83
N ALA A 15 44.04 -45.35 -91.81
CA ALA A 15 43.70 -45.01 -90.45
C ALA A 15 43.13 -43.59 -90.43
N ARG A 16 41.83 -43.51 -90.34
CA ARG A 16 41.18 -42.21 -90.00
C ARG A 16 41.49 -41.87 -88.56
N ARG A 17 42.42 -40.94 -88.38
CA ARG A 17 42.56 -40.20 -87.10
C ARG A 17 41.24 -39.48 -86.81
N PRO A 18 40.62 -39.70 -85.63
CA PRO A 18 39.44 -38.90 -85.29
C PRO A 18 39.83 -37.45 -85.21
N LEU A 19 39.30 -36.63 -86.05
CA LEU A 19 39.31 -35.19 -85.95
C LEU A 19 38.63 -34.83 -84.60
N ALA A 20 39.40 -34.45 -83.67
CA ALA A 20 38.86 -33.88 -82.38
C ALA A 20 38.05 -32.65 -82.74
N THR A 21 36.73 -32.80 -82.69
CA THR A 21 35.79 -31.69 -82.89
C THR A 21 36.03 -30.58 -81.91
N PRO A 22 36.30 -29.36 -82.37
CA PRO A 22 36.56 -28.23 -81.42
C PRO A 22 35.38 -27.95 -80.47
N GLY A 23 34.18 -28.39 -80.78
CA GLY A 23 32.98 -28.28 -79.94
C GLY A 23 32.99 -29.07 -78.64
N ALA A 24 33.72 -30.26 -78.58
CA ALA A 24 33.81 -31.06 -77.36
C ALA A 24 34.70 -30.37 -76.22
N ARG A 25 35.65 -29.58 -76.64
CA ARG A 25 36.44 -28.81 -75.64
C ARG A 25 35.71 -27.59 -75.13
N ILE A 26 34.93 -26.94 -75.99
CA ILE A 26 34.08 -25.81 -75.62
C ILE A 26 32.92 -26.27 -74.67
N SER A 27 32.28 -27.43 -74.98
CA SER A 27 31.25 -27.96 -74.08
C SER A 27 31.78 -28.37 -72.71
N ARG A 28 33.00 -28.94 -72.63
CA ARG A 28 33.63 -29.25 -71.32
C ARG A 28 34.02 -27.99 -70.53
N LEU A 29 34.43 -26.96 -71.20
CA LEU A 29 34.74 -25.69 -70.58
C LEU A 29 33.48 -25.01 -70.05
N TRP A 30 32.38 -25.03 -70.79
CA TRP A 30 31.06 -24.58 -70.35
C TRP A 30 30.51 -25.40 -69.17
N LEU A 31 30.69 -26.73 -69.21
CA LEU A 31 30.29 -27.60 -68.13
C LEU A 31 31.09 -27.31 -66.83
N LEU A 32 32.39 -27.10 -66.95
CA LEU A 32 33.24 -26.68 -65.81
C LEU A 32 32.83 -25.30 -65.26
N LEU A 33 32.50 -24.35 -66.15
CA LEU A 33 31.98 -23.05 -65.73
C LEU A 33 30.65 -23.14 -65.01
N ILE A 34 29.73 -23.97 -65.51
CA ILE A 34 28.45 -24.21 -64.84
C ILE A 34 28.65 -24.91 -63.49
N CYS A 35 29.51 -25.92 -63.41
CA CYS A 35 29.86 -26.55 -62.12
C CYS A 35 30.54 -25.57 -61.17
N ALA A 36 31.45 -24.72 -61.62
CA ALA A 36 32.08 -23.71 -60.83
C ALA A 36 31.07 -22.67 -60.34
N ALA A 37 30.16 -22.22 -61.24
CA ALA A 37 29.06 -21.32 -60.88
C ALA A 37 28.09 -21.94 -59.87
N ALA A 38 27.72 -23.22 -60.04
CA ALA A 38 26.90 -23.96 -59.14
C ALA A 38 27.62 -24.13 -57.78
N ALA A 39 28.90 -24.46 -57.76
CA ALA A 39 29.71 -24.55 -56.55
C ALA A 39 29.82 -23.20 -55.86
N ALA A 40 30.05 -22.10 -56.59
CA ALA A 40 30.08 -20.77 -56.08
C ALA A 40 28.71 -20.35 -55.55
N PHE A 41 27.63 -20.69 -56.21
CA PHE A 41 26.26 -20.44 -55.72
C PHE A 41 25.95 -21.25 -54.45
N ILE A 42 26.33 -22.53 -54.41
CA ILE A 42 26.17 -23.36 -53.20
C ILE A 42 27.01 -22.78 -52.04
N PHE A 43 28.25 -22.43 -52.31
CA PHE A 43 29.12 -21.77 -51.32
C PHE A 43 28.49 -20.48 -50.81
N PHE A 44 28.08 -19.60 -51.74
CA PHE A 44 27.46 -18.33 -51.39
C PHE A 44 26.15 -18.53 -50.57
N TRP A 45 25.33 -19.49 -51.02
CA TRP A 45 24.04 -19.77 -50.39
C TRP A 45 24.17 -20.45 -49.00
N TYR A 46 25.05 -21.39 -48.80
CA TYR A 46 25.17 -22.15 -47.57
C TYR A 46 26.20 -21.60 -46.60
N PHE A 47 27.27 -21.02 -47.06
CA PHE A 47 28.39 -20.56 -46.21
C PHE A 47 28.40 -19.05 -45.95
N CYS A 48 27.88 -18.25 -46.86
CA CYS A 48 27.85 -16.79 -46.73
C CYS A 48 26.51 -16.31 -46.12
N ARG A 49 25.49 -17.13 -46.11
CA ARG A 49 24.15 -16.73 -45.68
C ARG A 49 24.02 -16.74 -44.17
N ILE A 50 23.52 -15.62 -43.67
CA ILE A 50 23.16 -15.40 -42.27
C ILE A 50 21.67 -15.07 -42.23
N GLU A 51 20.90 -15.84 -41.45
CA GLU A 51 19.45 -15.68 -41.39
C GLU A 51 18.99 -15.77 -39.92
N PRO A 52 19.09 -14.67 -39.15
CA PRO A 52 18.51 -14.62 -37.81
C PRO A 52 16.99 -14.74 -37.90
N LYS A 53 16.39 -15.57 -37.02
CA LYS A 53 14.94 -15.71 -36.88
C LYS A 53 14.36 -14.47 -36.17
N SER A 54 13.03 -14.35 -36.18
CA SER A 54 12.31 -13.19 -35.60
C SER A 54 12.64 -12.90 -34.13
N ASP A 55 13.06 -13.90 -33.35
CA ASP A 55 13.44 -13.74 -31.95
C ASP A 55 14.97 -13.82 -31.72
N GLN A 56 15.76 -13.69 -32.78
CA GLN A 56 17.21 -13.80 -32.72
C GLN A 56 17.88 -12.62 -33.42
N ILE A 57 19.05 -12.33 -32.91
CA ILE A 57 20.02 -11.40 -33.53
C ILE A 57 21.27 -12.19 -33.92
N ALA A 58 21.95 -11.74 -34.96
CA ALA A 58 23.28 -12.25 -35.26
C ALA A 58 24.34 -11.24 -34.81
N VAL A 59 25.16 -11.66 -33.87
CA VAL A 59 26.33 -10.90 -33.41
C VAL A 59 27.48 -11.20 -34.37
N LEU A 60 28.02 -10.17 -35.01
CA LEU A 60 29.13 -10.30 -35.94
C LEU A 60 30.46 -10.31 -35.21
N ILE A 61 31.38 -11.12 -35.72
CA ILE A 61 32.74 -11.23 -35.21
C ILE A 61 33.69 -10.95 -36.41
N HIS A 62 34.38 -9.82 -36.37
CA HIS A 62 35.38 -9.49 -37.38
C HIS A 62 36.63 -10.31 -37.12
N LYS A 63 37.01 -11.18 -38.06
CA LYS A 63 38.15 -12.10 -37.93
C LYS A 63 39.48 -11.46 -38.39
N THR A 64 39.37 -10.43 -39.22
CA THR A 64 40.53 -9.73 -39.83
C THR A 64 40.58 -8.30 -39.31
N GLY A 65 41.73 -7.69 -39.31
CA GLY A 65 41.93 -6.31 -38.87
C GLY A 65 42.94 -6.15 -37.76
N GLN A 66 43.04 -4.96 -37.22
CA GLN A 66 43.94 -4.65 -36.11
C GLN A 66 43.43 -5.27 -34.79
N ASN A 67 44.36 -5.74 -34.00
CA ASN A 67 43.98 -6.29 -32.69
C ASN A 67 43.49 -5.15 -31.77
N PRO A 68 42.37 -5.37 -31.05
CA PRO A 68 41.94 -4.40 -30.04
C PRO A 68 42.98 -4.30 -28.91
N PRO A 69 42.93 -3.22 -28.10
CA PRO A 69 43.75 -3.09 -26.90
C PRO A 69 43.63 -4.29 -25.98
N ALA A 70 44.66 -4.57 -25.20
CA ALA A 70 44.69 -5.68 -24.27
C ALA A 70 43.49 -5.59 -23.29
N GLY A 71 42.70 -6.68 -23.18
CA GLY A 71 41.50 -6.74 -22.32
C GLY A 71 40.20 -6.35 -22.99
N GLN A 72 40.21 -5.84 -24.24
CA GLN A 72 39.00 -5.57 -25.01
C GLN A 72 38.70 -6.72 -25.98
N ILE A 73 37.45 -7.19 -25.96
CA ILE A 73 36.94 -8.23 -26.85
C ILE A 73 36.06 -7.64 -27.95
N VAL A 74 35.48 -6.46 -27.67
CA VAL A 74 34.57 -5.74 -28.57
C VAL A 74 35.35 -4.75 -29.39
N ALA A 75 35.13 -4.79 -30.72
CA ALA A 75 35.68 -3.83 -31.65
C ALA A 75 34.84 -2.54 -31.63
N ASP A 76 35.36 -1.48 -31.08
CA ASP A 76 34.75 -0.16 -30.98
C ASP A 76 35.09 0.76 -32.12
N GLN A 77 36.14 0.43 -32.89
CA GLN A 77 36.57 1.21 -34.03
C GLN A 77 36.48 0.41 -35.35
N PRO A 78 36.22 1.10 -36.48
CA PRO A 78 36.21 0.45 -37.78
C PRO A 78 37.57 -0.19 -38.12
N GLY A 79 37.52 -1.45 -38.57
CA GLY A 79 38.74 -2.18 -38.97
C GLY A 79 39.46 -2.91 -37.83
N GLN A 80 38.92 -2.91 -36.61
CA GLN A 80 39.42 -3.75 -35.52
C GLN A 80 38.88 -5.16 -35.62
N LYS A 81 39.72 -6.09 -35.22
CA LYS A 81 39.33 -7.51 -35.02
C LYS A 81 38.58 -7.66 -33.69
N GLY A 82 37.48 -8.37 -33.71
CA GLY A 82 36.71 -8.57 -32.48
C GLY A 82 35.21 -8.68 -32.72
N ILE A 83 34.45 -8.63 -31.65
CA ILE A 83 32.99 -8.66 -31.69
C ILE A 83 32.49 -7.27 -32.09
N SER A 84 31.72 -7.17 -33.16
CA SER A 84 31.12 -5.90 -33.59
C SER A 84 30.06 -5.43 -32.59
N LEU A 85 30.00 -4.12 -32.33
CA LEU A 85 28.94 -3.50 -31.57
C LEU A 85 27.58 -3.64 -32.25
N GLU A 86 27.58 -3.46 -33.57
CA GLU A 86 26.35 -3.61 -34.36
C GLU A 86 25.95 -5.08 -34.48
N VAL A 87 24.66 -5.33 -34.33
CA VAL A 87 24.06 -6.64 -34.51
C VAL A 87 23.13 -6.64 -35.72
N LEU A 88 23.11 -7.76 -36.44
CA LEU A 88 22.16 -7.91 -37.52
C LEU A 88 20.78 -8.31 -36.97
N PRO A 89 19.74 -7.56 -37.33
CA PRO A 89 18.36 -7.91 -37.01
C PRO A 89 17.89 -9.13 -37.83
N GLU A 90 16.64 -9.51 -37.63
CA GLU A 90 15.96 -10.49 -38.46
C GLU A 90 16.06 -10.12 -39.94
N GLY A 91 16.32 -11.09 -40.76
CA GLY A 91 16.50 -10.89 -42.19
C GLY A 91 17.50 -11.86 -42.82
N ARG A 92 17.81 -11.63 -44.11
CA ARG A 92 18.76 -12.44 -44.82
C ARG A 92 19.95 -11.56 -45.24
N TYR A 93 21.14 -11.96 -44.78
CA TYR A 93 22.39 -11.26 -45.01
C TYR A 93 23.40 -12.21 -45.63
N PHE A 94 24.31 -11.64 -46.39
CA PHE A 94 25.38 -12.42 -47.03
C PHE A 94 26.71 -11.75 -46.67
N LEU A 95 27.52 -12.44 -45.87
CA LEU A 95 28.83 -11.97 -45.47
C LEU A 95 29.90 -13.02 -45.80
N ASN A 96 31.10 -12.54 -46.07
CA ASN A 96 32.23 -13.42 -46.36
C ASN A 96 32.67 -14.17 -45.07
N PRO A 97 32.58 -15.49 -45.01
CA PRO A 97 32.90 -16.27 -43.79
C PRO A 97 34.37 -16.28 -43.42
N TYR A 98 35.25 -15.90 -44.30
CA TYR A 98 36.69 -15.72 -44.01
C TYR A 98 36.96 -14.45 -43.19
N SER A 99 36.22 -13.39 -43.50
CA SER A 99 36.39 -12.09 -42.81
C SER A 99 35.46 -11.97 -41.59
N TRP A 100 34.32 -12.60 -41.64
CA TRP A 100 33.28 -12.50 -40.64
C TRP A 100 32.92 -13.85 -40.03
N GLY A 101 32.76 -13.89 -38.74
CA GLY A 101 32.06 -14.93 -38.01
C GLY A 101 30.77 -14.36 -37.46
N TRP A 102 29.83 -15.20 -37.07
CA TRP A 102 28.60 -14.79 -36.42
C TRP A 102 28.15 -15.78 -35.37
N ARG A 103 27.44 -15.28 -34.37
CA ARG A 103 26.75 -16.08 -33.38
C ARG A 103 25.32 -15.56 -33.23
N TYR A 104 24.39 -16.47 -33.15
CA TYR A 104 23.01 -16.11 -32.86
C TYR A 104 22.83 -15.94 -31.36
N ALA A 105 22.13 -14.88 -30.98
CA ALA A 105 21.72 -14.62 -29.61
C ALA A 105 20.23 -14.28 -29.58
N PRO A 106 19.52 -14.57 -28.50
CA PRO A 106 18.11 -14.18 -28.36
C PRO A 106 17.98 -12.66 -28.31
N VAL A 107 16.86 -12.15 -28.82
CA VAL A 107 16.44 -10.76 -28.61
C VAL A 107 16.13 -10.57 -27.13
N THR A 108 16.58 -9.48 -26.55
CA THR A 108 16.27 -9.14 -25.16
C THR A 108 14.83 -8.66 -25.08
N ASP A 109 13.98 -9.43 -24.41
CA ASP A 109 12.59 -9.08 -24.16
C ASP A 109 12.45 -8.54 -22.73
N ILE A 110 11.93 -7.33 -22.62
CA ILE A 110 11.65 -6.69 -21.34
C ILE A 110 10.14 -6.72 -21.13
N PRO A 111 9.66 -7.53 -20.17
CA PRO A 111 8.24 -7.65 -19.92
C PRO A 111 7.64 -6.36 -19.35
N ALA A 112 6.33 -6.20 -19.51
CA ALA A 112 5.59 -5.10 -18.91
C ALA A 112 5.80 -5.08 -17.38
N GLY A 113 5.95 -3.89 -16.82
CA GLY A 113 6.23 -3.71 -15.40
C GLY A 113 7.69 -3.91 -14.99
N LYS A 114 8.61 -4.12 -15.96
CA LYS A 114 10.05 -4.18 -15.69
C LYS A 114 10.81 -3.15 -16.49
N VAL A 115 11.98 -2.81 -16.00
CA VAL A 115 12.95 -1.92 -16.63
C VAL A 115 14.27 -2.66 -16.81
N GLY A 116 14.87 -2.53 -17.98
CA GLY A 116 16.19 -3.07 -18.27
C GLY A 116 17.26 -2.00 -18.06
N VAL A 117 18.25 -2.30 -17.25
CA VAL A 117 19.43 -1.46 -17.08
C VAL A 117 20.60 -2.11 -17.82
N LEU A 118 21.20 -1.35 -18.70
CA LEU A 118 22.35 -1.77 -19.47
C LEU A 118 23.64 -1.60 -18.66
N THR A 119 24.42 -2.65 -18.60
CA THR A 119 25.80 -2.59 -18.12
C THR A 119 26.71 -2.81 -19.31
N ARG A 120 27.49 -1.78 -19.68
CA ARG A 120 28.48 -1.86 -20.76
C ARG A 120 29.68 -2.67 -20.28
N LEU A 121 30.03 -3.70 -21.03
CA LEU A 121 31.11 -4.65 -20.69
C LEU A 121 32.47 -4.26 -21.31
N TYR A 122 32.50 -3.27 -22.17
CA TYR A 122 33.69 -2.79 -22.90
C TYR A 122 33.97 -1.32 -22.61
N GLY A 123 35.16 -0.88 -22.95
CA GLY A 123 35.60 0.50 -22.74
C GLY A 123 36.63 0.64 -21.62
N LYS A 124 36.96 1.86 -21.27
CA LYS A 124 37.88 2.18 -20.18
C LYS A 124 37.22 1.92 -18.83
N GLU A 125 38.03 1.55 -17.84
CA GLU A 125 37.55 1.45 -16.45
C GLU A 125 37.04 2.82 -15.96
N LEU A 126 36.02 2.79 -15.11
CA LEU A 126 35.48 3.98 -14.48
C LEU A 126 36.48 4.61 -13.53
N GLU A 127 36.47 5.93 -13.43
CA GLU A 127 37.20 6.63 -12.40
C GLU A 127 36.63 6.33 -11.01
N SER A 128 37.50 6.33 -10.00
CA SER A 128 37.13 6.03 -8.64
C SER A 128 36.03 6.99 -8.15
N GLY A 129 34.90 6.42 -7.71
CA GLY A 129 33.74 7.17 -7.22
C GLY A 129 32.61 7.40 -8.24
N GLN A 130 32.80 7.07 -9.52
CA GLN A 130 31.74 7.11 -10.53
C GLN A 130 30.97 5.76 -10.53
N ILE A 131 29.65 5.83 -10.54
CA ILE A 131 28.74 4.67 -10.62
C ILE A 131 28.24 4.47 -12.05
N ILE A 132 28.00 5.58 -12.76
CA ILE A 132 27.45 5.58 -14.11
C ILE A 132 28.58 5.74 -15.12
N ALA A 133 28.54 4.87 -16.13
CA ALA A 133 29.49 4.89 -17.22
C ALA A 133 29.19 6.03 -18.20
N GLY A 134 30.13 6.94 -18.36
CA GLY A 134 30.14 7.91 -19.45
C GLY A 134 30.38 7.24 -20.82
N GLU A 135 30.45 8.04 -21.88
CA GLU A 135 30.75 7.53 -23.20
C GLU A 135 32.15 6.86 -23.23
N GLY A 136 32.18 5.64 -23.78
CA GLY A 136 33.43 4.87 -23.87
C GLY A 136 33.94 4.23 -22.58
N CYS A 137 33.23 4.34 -21.46
CA CYS A 137 33.59 3.69 -20.20
C CYS A 137 32.75 2.44 -19.97
N LYS A 138 33.37 1.44 -19.33
CA LYS A 138 32.72 0.20 -18.87
C LYS A 138 31.90 0.50 -17.61
N GLY A 139 30.70 -0.04 -17.53
CA GLY A 139 29.86 0.12 -16.33
C GLY A 139 28.39 0.33 -16.65
N ILE A 140 27.63 0.79 -15.67
CA ILE A 140 26.19 0.99 -15.77
C ILE A 140 25.88 2.20 -16.65
N VAL A 141 25.03 2.01 -17.64
CA VAL A 141 24.57 3.09 -18.54
C VAL A 141 23.41 3.83 -17.89
N ALA A 142 23.39 5.16 -18.02
CA ALA A 142 22.33 5.98 -17.46
C ALA A 142 20.96 5.68 -18.08
N ASP A 143 20.94 5.45 -19.40
CA ASP A 143 19.74 5.17 -20.15
C ASP A 143 19.15 3.80 -19.78
N ILE A 144 17.84 3.75 -19.79
CA ILE A 144 17.07 2.56 -19.46
C ILE A 144 16.35 2.01 -20.68
N LEU A 145 16.17 0.72 -20.70
CA LEU A 145 15.30 0.04 -21.63
C LEU A 145 13.90 -0.13 -21.01
N ARG A 146 12.88 0.45 -21.64
CA ARG A 146 11.48 0.30 -21.27
C ARG A 146 10.93 -1.07 -21.74
N PRO A 147 9.73 -1.47 -21.32
CA PRO A 147 9.11 -2.69 -21.83
C PRO A 147 9.11 -2.76 -23.36
N GLY A 148 9.56 -3.89 -23.90
CA GLY A 148 9.68 -4.10 -25.32
C GLY A 148 10.82 -5.04 -25.71
N LYS A 149 10.95 -5.31 -27.01
CA LYS A 149 12.00 -6.17 -27.57
C LYS A 149 13.17 -5.31 -28.07
N TYR A 150 14.36 -5.62 -27.59
CA TYR A 150 15.58 -4.88 -27.90
C TYR A 150 16.66 -5.80 -28.48
N ARG A 151 17.32 -5.30 -29.52
CA ARG A 151 18.40 -6.02 -30.20
C ARG A 151 19.74 -5.62 -29.54
N VAL A 152 19.98 -6.11 -28.34
CA VAL A 152 21.17 -5.80 -27.56
C VAL A 152 22.24 -6.85 -27.81
N ASN A 153 23.47 -6.41 -28.07
CA ASN A 153 24.60 -7.32 -28.19
C ASN A 153 25.00 -7.85 -26.79
N PRO A 154 24.83 -9.16 -26.49
CA PRO A 154 25.08 -9.70 -25.16
C PRO A 154 26.58 -9.74 -24.77
N TYR A 155 27.47 -9.56 -25.72
CA TYR A 155 28.91 -9.48 -25.47
C TYR A 155 29.37 -8.03 -25.19
N ALA A 156 28.58 -7.05 -25.62
CA ALA A 156 28.85 -5.64 -25.39
C ALA A 156 28.10 -5.11 -24.18
N TYR A 157 26.92 -5.63 -23.95
CA TYR A 157 26.03 -5.16 -22.88
C TYR A 157 25.40 -6.33 -22.13
N GLN A 158 25.40 -6.24 -20.84
CA GLN A 158 24.57 -7.06 -19.96
C GLN A 158 23.29 -6.30 -19.60
N VAL A 159 22.15 -6.93 -19.71
CA VAL A 159 20.86 -6.33 -19.34
C VAL A 159 20.40 -6.91 -18.01
N ASN A 160 20.30 -6.07 -17.00
CA ASN A 160 19.76 -6.42 -15.71
C ASN A 160 18.30 -5.92 -15.63
N LEU A 161 17.39 -6.83 -15.28
CA LEU A 161 15.96 -6.51 -15.16
C LEU A 161 15.63 -6.14 -13.72
N PHE A 162 14.95 -5.00 -13.55
CA PHE A 162 14.41 -4.53 -12.28
C PHE A 162 12.91 -4.31 -12.42
N GLU A 163 12.20 -4.31 -11.33
CA GLU A 163 10.77 -3.98 -11.32
C GLU A 163 10.57 -2.47 -11.51
N ALA A 164 9.54 -2.12 -12.26
CA ALA A 164 9.13 -0.71 -12.38
C ALA A 164 8.56 -0.23 -11.05
N ILE A 165 8.82 1.02 -10.73
CA ILE A 165 8.33 1.65 -9.51
C ILE A 165 6.84 1.96 -9.68
N SER A 166 6.01 1.31 -8.89
CA SER A 166 4.57 1.54 -8.87
C SER A 166 4.18 2.29 -7.61
N ILE A 167 3.63 3.48 -7.78
CA ILE A 167 3.15 4.34 -6.69
C ILE A 167 1.63 4.20 -6.64
N ARG A 168 1.13 3.80 -5.48
CA ARG A 168 -0.31 3.57 -5.26
C ARG A 168 -1.09 4.88 -5.17
N ALA A 169 -2.37 4.80 -5.47
CA ALA A 169 -3.28 5.93 -5.27
C ALA A 169 -3.28 6.38 -3.79
N GLY A 170 -3.21 7.69 -3.57
CA GLY A 170 -3.09 8.27 -2.22
C GLY A 170 -1.66 8.31 -1.67
N CYS A 171 -0.67 7.84 -2.42
CA CYS A 171 0.74 7.94 -2.08
C CYS A 171 1.48 8.81 -3.09
N VAL A 172 2.66 9.28 -2.71
CA VAL A 172 3.60 9.95 -3.60
C VAL A 172 4.97 9.30 -3.47
N GLY A 173 5.74 9.35 -4.56
CA GLY A 173 7.11 8.88 -4.57
C GLY A 173 8.09 10.02 -4.34
N VAL A 174 8.84 9.96 -3.25
CA VAL A 174 9.96 10.86 -3.00
C VAL A 174 11.20 10.28 -3.68
N VAL A 175 11.77 11.05 -4.58
CA VAL A 175 12.91 10.62 -5.40
C VAL A 175 14.22 11.02 -4.73
N LEU A 176 15.08 10.04 -4.51
CA LEU A 176 16.44 10.21 -4.02
C LEU A 176 17.40 9.97 -5.17
N SER A 177 18.13 11.01 -5.61
CA SER A 177 19.24 10.88 -6.56
C SER A 177 20.48 10.33 -5.83
N GLN A 178 21.02 9.22 -6.34
CA GLN A 178 22.22 8.58 -5.80
C GLN A 178 23.52 9.06 -6.49
N ILE A 179 23.37 9.80 -7.58
CA ILE A 179 24.48 10.30 -8.40
C ILE A 179 24.43 11.82 -8.52
N GLY A 180 25.54 12.41 -8.88
CA GLY A 180 25.67 13.85 -9.06
C GLY A 180 26.68 14.47 -8.08
N LEU A 181 26.71 15.79 -8.05
CA LEU A 181 27.58 16.54 -7.15
C LEU A 181 27.09 16.40 -5.71
N ASP A 182 28.01 16.16 -4.80
CA ASP A 182 27.70 16.07 -3.38
C ASP A 182 27.34 17.46 -2.84
N SER A 183 26.18 17.58 -2.19
CA SER A 183 25.72 18.83 -1.55
C SER A 183 26.64 19.32 -0.43
N LEU A 184 27.43 18.42 0.15
CA LEU A 184 28.43 18.73 1.18
C LEU A 184 29.80 19.07 0.57
N GLY A 185 29.98 18.82 -0.73
CA GLY A 185 31.25 19.04 -1.43
C GLY A 185 31.59 20.52 -1.60
N GLY A 186 32.88 20.88 -1.48
CA GLY A 186 33.37 22.24 -1.63
C GLY A 186 33.23 22.86 -3.02
N GLN A 187 32.76 22.09 -4.01
CA GLN A 187 32.61 22.52 -5.42
C GLN A 187 31.34 23.33 -5.70
N LEU A 188 30.41 23.38 -4.74
CA LEU A 188 29.14 24.08 -4.90
C LEU A 188 29.18 25.51 -4.39
N PRO A 189 28.39 26.44 -4.99
CA PRO A 189 28.16 27.78 -4.46
C PRO A 189 27.63 27.70 -3.01
N ALA A 190 27.99 28.66 -2.18
CA ALA A 190 27.63 28.68 -0.75
C ALA A 190 26.11 28.57 -0.51
N GLU A 191 25.31 29.12 -1.42
CA GLU A 191 23.83 29.08 -1.38
C GLU A 191 23.24 27.69 -1.59
N LYS A 192 23.96 26.79 -2.29
CA LYS A 192 23.51 25.42 -2.58
C LYS A 192 24.15 24.38 -1.67
N ARG A 193 25.02 24.79 -0.75
CA ARG A 193 25.61 23.89 0.24
C ARG A 193 24.65 23.63 1.37
N ASN A 194 24.62 22.40 1.87
CA ASN A 194 23.79 21.99 3.00
C ASN A 194 22.29 22.22 2.78
N THR A 195 21.83 22.26 1.52
CA THR A 195 20.40 22.30 1.25
C THR A 195 19.79 20.91 1.46
N PHE A 196 18.62 20.85 2.08
CA PHE A 196 17.92 19.59 2.30
C PHE A 196 17.36 19.00 1.01
N LEU A 197 16.94 19.85 0.10
CA LEU A 197 16.48 19.47 -1.22
C LEU A 197 17.52 19.90 -2.24
N VAL A 198 17.80 19.04 -3.21
CA VAL A 198 18.87 19.23 -4.18
C VAL A 198 18.32 19.38 -5.60
N ASP A 199 19.07 20.06 -6.45
CA ASP A 199 18.75 20.16 -7.88
C ASP A 199 18.98 18.82 -8.61
N GLU A 200 18.46 18.67 -9.83
CA GLU A 200 18.46 17.41 -10.60
C GLU A 200 19.84 16.76 -10.80
N ASN A 201 20.91 17.53 -10.81
CA ASN A 201 22.27 17.02 -11.02
C ASN A 201 23.07 16.86 -9.72
N MET A 202 22.40 16.86 -8.59
CA MET A 202 23.01 16.72 -7.28
C MET A 202 22.56 15.43 -6.60
N LYS A 203 23.43 14.90 -5.76
CA LYS A 203 23.12 13.73 -4.92
C LYS A 203 22.29 14.17 -3.71
N GLY A 204 21.10 13.59 -3.56
CA GLY A 204 20.18 13.90 -2.46
C GLY A 204 18.72 13.77 -2.86
N VAL A 205 17.83 14.33 -2.04
CA VAL A 205 16.39 14.26 -2.26
C VAL A 205 15.96 15.36 -3.22
N LEU A 206 15.24 14.97 -4.26
CA LEU A 206 14.67 15.93 -5.23
C LEU A 206 13.39 16.56 -4.66
N PRO A 207 13.16 17.86 -4.90
CA PRO A 207 11.96 18.56 -4.42
C PRO A 207 10.68 18.07 -5.09
N LYS A 208 10.79 17.61 -6.34
CA LYS A 208 9.64 17.14 -7.10
C LYS A 208 9.30 15.70 -6.76
N VAL A 209 8.11 15.49 -6.24
CA VAL A 209 7.56 14.16 -5.95
C VAL A 209 6.87 13.56 -7.18
N LEU A 210 6.85 12.24 -7.25
CA LEU A 210 6.15 11.50 -8.31
C LEU A 210 4.71 11.23 -7.87
N ASP A 211 3.78 11.46 -8.78
CA ASP A 211 2.38 11.16 -8.62
C ASP A 211 2.08 9.66 -8.68
N PRO A 212 0.87 9.21 -8.28
CA PRO A 212 0.45 7.84 -8.46
C PRO A 212 0.58 7.38 -9.91
N GLY A 213 1.20 6.22 -10.12
CA GLY A 213 1.46 5.67 -11.45
C GLY A 213 2.64 4.73 -11.48
N THR A 214 2.97 4.25 -12.67
CA THR A 214 4.13 3.38 -12.90
C THR A 214 5.24 4.17 -13.58
N TYR A 215 6.41 4.13 -12.97
CA TYR A 215 7.60 4.85 -13.43
C TYR A 215 8.72 3.87 -13.74
N TYR A 216 9.33 4.10 -14.88
CA TYR A 216 10.52 3.37 -15.32
C TYR A 216 11.71 4.24 -15.02
N LEU A 217 12.45 3.96 -13.96
CA LEU A 217 13.62 4.70 -13.52
C LEU A 217 14.80 3.75 -13.36
N ASN A 218 16.00 4.28 -13.54
CA ASN A 218 17.22 3.50 -13.29
C ASN A 218 17.46 3.40 -11.77
N PRO A 219 17.40 2.21 -11.17
CA PRO A 219 17.53 2.03 -9.72
C PRO A 219 18.94 2.35 -9.19
N TYR A 220 19.94 2.41 -10.05
CA TYR A 220 21.29 2.84 -9.68
C TYR A 220 21.44 4.37 -9.63
N ILE A 221 20.50 5.09 -10.25
CA ILE A 221 20.47 6.55 -10.26
C ILE A 221 19.46 7.07 -9.25
N PHE A 222 18.27 6.49 -9.26
CA PHE A 222 17.16 6.96 -8.46
C PHE A 222 16.63 5.87 -7.54
N ASN A 223 16.53 6.19 -6.27
CA ASN A 223 15.75 5.44 -5.31
C ASN A 223 14.45 6.20 -5.03
N VAL A 224 13.32 5.51 -4.94
CA VAL A 224 12.02 6.14 -4.69
C VAL A 224 11.42 5.55 -3.43
N VAL A 225 11.13 6.45 -2.49
CA VAL A 225 10.45 6.11 -1.23
C VAL A 225 8.99 6.50 -1.36
N GLU A 226 8.09 5.54 -1.18
CA GLU A 226 6.65 5.78 -1.22
C GLU A 226 6.20 6.39 0.12
N VAL A 227 5.56 7.55 0.05
CA VAL A 227 5.00 8.27 1.21
C VAL A 227 3.49 8.32 1.07
N ASN A 228 2.79 7.83 2.09
CA ASN A 228 1.33 7.85 2.12
C ASN A 228 0.83 9.22 2.57
N LEU A 229 0.02 9.88 1.72
CA LEU A 229 -0.60 11.17 1.99
C LEU A 229 -2.00 11.05 2.62
N GLN A 230 -2.55 9.84 2.65
CA GLN A 230 -3.87 9.61 3.22
C GLN A 230 -3.86 9.88 4.72
N SER A 231 -5.03 10.18 5.27
CA SER A 231 -5.18 10.36 6.71
C SER A 231 -4.79 9.09 7.46
N GLN A 232 -3.84 9.23 8.36
CA GLN A 232 -3.33 8.17 9.21
C GLN A 232 -3.87 8.36 10.62
N ARG A 233 -4.17 7.23 11.26
CA ARG A 233 -4.63 7.23 12.64
C ARG A 233 -3.55 6.62 13.53
N PHE A 234 -3.15 7.39 14.53
CA PHE A 234 -2.22 6.96 15.57
C PHE A 234 -2.95 6.87 16.91
N VAL A 235 -2.84 5.74 17.59
CA VAL A 235 -3.43 5.50 18.89
C VAL A 235 -2.38 5.72 19.97
N MET A 236 -2.58 6.75 20.77
CA MET A 236 -1.76 7.07 21.93
C MET A 236 -2.23 6.23 23.11
N SER A 237 -1.59 5.09 23.36
CA SER A 237 -1.90 4.19 24.46
C SER A 237 -0.65 3.47 24.96
N GLY A 238 -0.67 2.95 26.16
CA GLY A 238 0.48 2.27 26.77
C GLY A 238 1.71 3.17 26.86
N ASP A 239 2.83 2.76 26.26
CA ASP A 239 4.10 3.52 26.27
C ASP A 239 4.02 4.82 25.46
N ASP A 240 3.12 4.89 24.48
CA ASP A 240 2.88 6.07 23.67
C ASP A 240 1.78 6.98 24.24
N ALA A 241 1.20 6.64 25.40
CA ALA A 241 0.29 7.50 26.11
C ALA A 241 0.99 8.81 26.54
N ILE A 242 0.21 9.88 26.65
CA ILE A 242 0.70 11.16 27.11
C ILE A 242 0.60 11.20 28.62
N SER A 243 1.73 11.24 29.29
CA SER A 243 1.83 11.37 30.73
C SER A 243 2.23 12.79 31.13
N PHE A 244 1.54 13.36 32.07
CA PHE A 244 1.93 14.65 32.67
C PHE A 244 1.55 14.75 34.14
N LEU A 245 2.21 15.67 34.85
CA LEU A 245 1.96 15.99 36.25
C LEU A 245 0.94 17.12 36.30
N THR A 246 -0.09 16.96 37.10
CA THR A 246 -1.12 17.99 37.35
C THR A 246 -0.65 18.97 38.44
N MET A 247 -1.39 20.08 38.63
CA MET A 247 -1.08 21.11 39.63
C MET A 247 -0.98 20.56 41.03
N ASP A 248 -1.76 19.56 41.38
CA ASP A 248 -1.80 18.87 42.69
C ASP A 248 -0.79 17.70 42.80
N GLY A 249 0.15 17.58 41.86
CA GLY A 249 1.27 16.66 41.93
C GLY A 249 0.95 15.20 41.52
N PHE A 250 -0.17 14.96 40.90
CA PHE A 250 -0.55 13.62 40.46
C PHE A 250 -0.21 13.38 38.98
N THR A 251 0.31 12.21 38.66
CA THR A 251 0.54 11.81 37.30
C THR A 251 -0.75 11.33 36.64
N VAL A 252 -1.12 11.99 35.56
CA VAL A 252 -2.28 11.62 34.72
C VAL A 252 -1.79 11.09 33.40
N ASN A 253 -2.35 9.96 32.98
CA ASN A 253 -2.12 9.36 31.68
C ASN A 253 -3.31 9.63 30.77
N VAL A 254 -3.04 10.23 29.63
CA VAL A 254 -4.05 10.52 28.61
C VAL A 254 -3.88 9.55 27.45
N GLU A 255 -4.89 8.78 27.20
CA GLU A 255 -5.02 7.94 26.02
C GLU A 255 -5.93 8.61 25.01
N GLY A 256 -5.56 8.49 23.75
CA GLY A 256 -6.30 9.14 22.69
C GLY A 256 -5.99 8.61 21.33
N THR A 257 -6.57 9.27 20.35
CA THR A 257 -6.34 8.98 18.94
C THR A 257 -6.04 10.27 18.22
N LEU A 258 -4.96 10.28 17.49
CA LEU A 258 -4.55 11.39 16.65
C LEU A 258 -4.73 11.00 15.20
N GLU A 259 -5.37 11.86 14.42
CA GLU A 259 -5.50 11.73 13.00
C GLU A 259 -4.71 12.82 12.29
N PHE A 260 -3.84 12.42 11.38
CA PHE A 260 -2.96 13.32 10.67
C PHE A 260 -2.72 12.86 9.22
N ALA A 261 -2.31 13.78 8.38
CA ALA A 261 -1.93 13.52 7.00
C ALA A 261 -0.65 14.29 6.67
N ILE A 262 0.10 13.83 5.69
CA ILE A 262 1.27 14.53 5.18
C ILE A 262 0.84 15.40 4.00
N GLU A 263 1.30 16.64 3.97
CA GLU A 263 1.09 17.53 2.84
C GLU A 263 2.04 17.15 1.71
N ARG A 264 1.50 17.12 0.49
CA ARG A 264 2.23 16.70 -0.71
C ARG A 264 3.54 17.47 -0.92
N ASP A 265 3.47 18.79 -0.82
CA ASP A 265 4.61 19.67 -1.12
C ASP A 265 5.74 19.54 -0.08
N SER A 266 5.40 19.05 1.09
CA SER A 266 6.34 18.86 2.20
C SER A 266 6.86 17.42 2.30
N ALA A 267 6.31 16.48 1.53
CA ALA A 267 6.65 15.05 1.62
C ALA A 267 8.15 14.79 1.41
N ALA A 268 8.76 15.42 0.39
CA ALA A 268 10.18 15.27 0.10
C ALA A 268 11.06 15.80 1.25
N LEU A 269 10.74 16.99 1.76
CA LEU A 269 11.48 17.62 2.85
C LEU A 269 11.35 16.82 4.15
N LEU A 270 10.14 16.34 4.43
CA LEU A 270 9.81 15.58 5.63
C LEU A 270 10.55 14.23 5.64
N THR A 271 10.50 13.48 4.54
CA THR A 271 11.22 12.21 4.40
C THR A 271 12.71 12.38 4.57
N HIS A 272 13.28 13.47 4.04
CA HIS A 272 14.71 13.74 4.20
C HIS A 272 15.09 14.13 5.63
N ARG A 273 14.31 15.00 6.29
CA ARG A 273 14.64 15.54 7.63
C ARG A 273 14.32 14.58 8.76
N VAL A 274 13.30 13.78 8.62
CA VAL A 274 12.72 13.03 9.74
C VAL A 274 12.84 11.53 9.53
N GLY A 275 12.53 11.06 8.36
CA GLY A 275 12.53 9.65 8.00
C GLY A 275 11.17 9.14 7.56
N ASP A 276 10.81 7.95 8.02
CA ASP A 276 9.55 7.28 7.69
C ASP A 276 8.36 7.77 8.54
N MET A 277 7.21 7.13 8.35
CA MET A 277 5.97 7.48 9.05
C MET A 277 6.07 7.28 10.57
N GLU A 278 6.76 6.24 11.02
CA GLU A 278 6.97 5.99 12.45
C GLU A 278 7.86 7.07 13.08
N ASP A 279 8.88 7.47 12.36
CA ASP A 279 9.78 8.55 12.76
C ASP A 279 9.05 9.89 12.90
N ILE A 280 8.11 10.19 11.99
CA ILE A 280 7.28 11.40 12.06
C ILE A 280 6.48 11.41 13.35
N ILE A 281 5.87 10.28 13.70
CA ILE A 281 5.11 10.14 14.95
C ILE A 281 6.04 10.34 16.15
N LYS A 282 7.14 9.59 16.22
CA LYS A 282 8.06 9.56 17.37
C LYS A 282 8.88 10.83 17.54
N LYS A 283 9.32 11.46 16.44
CA LYS A 283 10.23 12.61 16.46
C LYS A 283 9.52 13.96 16.36
N ILE A 284 8.34 14.02 15.72
CA ILE A 284 7.60 15.27 15.52
C ILE A 284 6.37 15.36 16.43
N ILE A 285 5.45 14.41 16.28
CA ILE A 285 4.11 14.51 16.86
C ILE A 285 4.15 14.28 18.38
N LEU A 286 4.65 13.12 18.83
CA LEU A 286 4.66 12.75 20.24
C LEU A 286 5.43 13.73 21.14
N PRO A 287 6.62 14.22 20.77
CA PRO A 287 7.33 15.17 21.62
C PRO A 287 6.57 16.49 21.81
N ARG A 288 5.88 16.96 20.75
CA ARG A 288 5.06 18.19 20.82
C ARG A 288 3.80 17.97 21.64
N ALA A 289 3.12 16.85 21.44
CA ALA A 289 1.97 16.48 22.24
C ALA A 289 2.32 16.35 23.73
N ARG A 290 3.40 15.65 24.05
CA ARG A 290 3.90 15.50 25.42
C ARG A 290 4.34 16.82 26.02
N GLY A 291 5.05 17.65 25.25
CA GLY A 291 5.49 18.97 25.69
C GLY A 291 4.33 19.89 26.03
N PHE A 292 3.36 20.01 25.15
CA PHE A 292 2.13 20.77 25.37
C PHE A 292 1.38 20.26 26.61
N SER A 293 1.16 18.94 26.66
CA SER A 293 0.39 18.33 27.74
C SER A 293 1.03 18.55 29.14
N ARG A 294 2.37 18.57 29.20
CA ARG A 294 3.08 18.91 30.45
C ARG A 294 2.83 20.34 30.86
N LEU A 295 2.85 21.29 29.92
CA LEU A 295 2.63 22.70 30.22
C LEU A 295 1.17 23.01 30.56
N GLU A 296 0.25 22.50 29.76
CA GLU A 296 -1.18 22.75 29.94
C GLU A 296 -1.76 21.92 31.08
N GLY A 297 -1.30 20.66 31.18
CA GLY A 297 -1.73 19.73 32.21
C GLY A 297 -1.40 20.15 33.62
N SER A 298 -0.28 20.86 33.82
CA SER A 298 0.14 21.39 35.15
C SER A 298 -0.68 22.58 35.64
N LYS A 299 -1.55 23.15 34.81
CA LYS A 299 -2.36 24.32 35.18
C LYS A 299 -3.61 23.97 35.99
N SER A 300 -4.05 22.73 35.96
CA SER A 300 -5.31 22.32 36.60
C SER A 300 -5.09 21.09 37.49
N PRO A 301 -5.88 20.94 38.57
CA PRO A 301 -5.85 19.75 39.41
C PRO A 301 -6.44 18.53 38.66
N ALA A 302 -6.03 17.33 39.06
CA ALA A 302 -6.40 16.07 38.39
C ALA A 302 -7.92 15.84 38.31
N ILE A 303 -8.64 16.29 39.32
CA ILE A 303 -10.10 16.15 39.37
C ILE A 303 -10.80 16.85 38.20
N ASN A 304 -10.30 18.02 37.77
CA ASN A 304 -10.92 18.78 36.70
C ASN A 304 -10.81 18.10 35.33
N TYR A 305 -9.84 17.20 35.14
CA TYR A 305 -9.69 16.40 33.92
C TYR A 305 -10.67 15.24 33.86
N ILE A 306 -11.23 14.81 35.01
CA ILE A 306 -12.20 13.72 35.09
C ILE A 306 -13.62 14.25 34.95
N VAL A 307 -13.90 15.35 35.65
CA VAL A 307 -15.24 15.92 35.77
C VAL A 307 -15.28 17.30 35.14
N GLY A 308 -16.10 17.50 34.11
CA GLY A 308 -16.43 18.81 33.58
C GLY A 308 -15.80 19.16 32.21
N GLU A 309 -15.83 20.46 31.92
CA GLU A 309 -15.44 21.06 30.65
C GLU A 309 -13.93 21.08 30.37
N THR A 310 -13.11 20.88 31.41
CA THR A 310 -11.64 20.98 31.31
C THR A 310 -11.07 19.94 30.35
N ARG A 311 -11.66 18.75 30.29
CA ARG A 311 -11.28 17.70 29.32
C ARG A 311 -11.45 18.18 27.87
N GLN A 312 -12.60 18.80 27.57
CA GLN A 312 -12.88 19.32 26.23
C GLN A 312 -11.93 20.45 25.89
N LYS A 313 -11.74 21.41 26.79
CA LYS A 313 -10.79 22.53 26.62
C LYS A 313 -9.37 22.02 26.37
N PHE A 314 -8.93 21.03 27.15
CA PHE A 314 -7.61 20.42 26.97
C PHE A 314 -7.46 19.78 25.60
N GLN A 315 -8.47 19.03 25.14
CA GLN A 315 -8.47 18.41 23.81
C GLN A 315 -8.38 19.47 22.71
N ASP A 316 -9.23 20.50 22.76
CA ASP A 316 -9.28 21.55 21.74
C ASP A 316 -7.97 22.32 21.68
N SER A 317 -7.39 22.63 22.86
CA SER A 317 -6.10 23.30 22.97
C SER A 317 -4.94 22.43 22.48
N LEU A 318 -4.96 21.12 22.75
CA LEU A 318 -3.97 20.17 22.25
C LEU A 318 -4.04 20.09 20.72
N GLU A 319 -5.24 19.99 20.16
CA GLU A 319 -5.43 19.94 18.72
C GLU A 319 -4.92 21.22 18.05
N ALA A 320 -5.30 22.39 18.58
CA ALA A 320 -4.85 23.68 18.07
C ALA A 320 -3.33 23.82 18.12
N HIS A 321 -2.71 23.45 19.25
CA HIS A 321 -1.27 23.48 19.40
C HIS A 321 -0.54 22.55 18.43
N LEU A 322 -1.05 21.32 18.28
CA LEU A 322 -0.47 20.36 17.35
C LEU A 322 -0.61 20.83 15.90
N LYS A 323 -1.76 21.40 15.51
CA LYS A 323 -1.94 22.01 14.19
C LYS A 323 -0.90 23.09 13.93
N GLU A 324 -0.76 24.05 14.84
CA GLU A 324 0.21 25.14 14.71
C GLU A 324 1.66 24.64 14.62
N LYS A 325 2.06 23.72 15.48
CA LYS A 325 3.47 23.30 15.60
C LYS A 325 3.89 22.20 14.62
N CYS A 326 2.94 21.43 14.04
CA CYS A 326 3.24 20.40 13.06
C CYS A 326 3.12 20.91 11.62
N GLN A 327 2.31 21.94 11.37
CA GLN A 327 2.14 22.53 10.03
C GLN A 327 3.47 22.98 9.38
N PRO A 328 4.40 23.64 10.06
CA PRO A 328 5.70 24.03 9.47
C PRO A 328 6.56 22.85 9.01
N TRP A 329 6.22 21.66 9.47
CA TRP A 329 6.87 20.40 9.07
C TRP A 329 6.13 19.69 7.95
N GLY A 330 5.00 20.21 7.47
CA GLY A 330 4.17 19.60 6.45
C GLY A 330 3.31 18.44 6.97
N VAL A 331 3.07 18.40 8.27
CA VAL A 331 2.16 17.43 8.90
C VAL A 331 0.87 18.15 9.27
N ALA A 332 -0.20 17.84 8.55
CA ALA A 332 -1.53 18.37 8.78
C ALA A 332 -2.27 17.49 9.81
N ILE A 333 -2.46 18.01 11.00
CA ILE A 333 -3.28 17.36 12.03
C ILE A 333 -4.75 17.58 11.69
N LYS A 334 -5.49 16.49 11.55
CA LYS A 334 -6.93 16.53 11.25
C LYS A 334 -7.76 16.60 12.51
N SER A 335 -7.47 15.71 13.46
CA SER A 335 -8.15 15.69 14.76
C SER A 335 -7.26 15.10 15.84
N ALA A 336 -7.47 15.55 17.08
CA ALA A 336 -6.86 14.97 18.26
C ALA A 336 -7.97 14.65 19.27
N LEU A 337 -8.28 13.36 19.45
CA LEU A 337 -9.36 12.91 20.33
C LEU A 337 -8.79 12.30 21.60
N VAL A 338 -9.15 12.83 22.73
CA VAL A 338 -8.86 12.26 24.05
C VAL A 338 -9.93 11.23 24.38
N ARG A 339 -9.53 9.94 24.35
CA ARG A 339 -10.43 8.83 24.61
C ARG A 339 -10.60 8.56 26.10
N ASN A 340 -9.50 8.46 26.82
CA ASN A 340 -9.49 8.09 28.22
C ASN A 340 -8.46 8.94 28.98
N ILE A 341 -8.79 9.28 30.20
CA ILE A 341 -7.89 9.95 31.14
C ILE A 341 -7.77 9.08 32.36
N ILE A 342 -6.62 8.44 32.51
CA ILE A 342 -6.33 7.51 33.59
C ILE A 342 -5.62 8.28 34.69
N VAL A 343 -6.23 8.31 35.87
CA VAL A 343 -5.66 8.90 37.09
C VAL A 343 -5.24 7.79 38.03
N PRO A 344 -4.31 8.05 38.95
CA PRO A 344 -3.94 7.11 39.99
C PRO A 344 -5.15 6.64 40.82
N GLU A 345 -5.18 5.38 41.22
CA GLU A 345 -6.29 4.75 41.95
C GLU A 345 -6.59 5.47 43.26
N GLN A 346 -5.57 6.08 43.90
CA GLN A 346 -5.72 6.89 45.11
C GLN A 346 -6.67 8.08 44.91
N ILE A 347 -6.64 8.73 43.73
CA ILE A 347 -7.54 9.85 43.42
C ILE A 347 -8.89 9.31 42.97
N ALA A 348 -8.90 8.27 42.17
CA ALA A 348 -10.13 7.65 41.72
C ALA A 348 -10.98 7.17 42.91
N SER A 349 -10.36 6.64 43.98
CA SER A 349 -11.05 6.25 45.22
C SER A 349 -11.59 7.48 45.94
N ILE A 350 -10.79 8.52 46.13
CA ILE A 350 -11.21 9.77 46.80
C ILE A 350 -12.41 10.40 46.06
N ILE A 351 -12.39 10.41 44.75
CA ILE A 351 -13.51 10.96 43.95
C ILE A 351 -14.75 10.10 44.10
N ARG A 352 -14.62 8.77 44.08
CA ARG A 352 -15.71 7.84 44.29
C ARG A 352 -16.30 8.03 45.69
N ASP A 353 -15.45 8.11 46.73
CA ASP A 353 -15.87 8.31 48.11
C ASP A 353 -16.59 9.64 48.31
N ARG A 354 -16.07 10.71 47.69
CA ARG A 354 -16.74 12.01 47.67
C ARG A 354 -18.10 11.97 47.01
N GLU A 355 -18.20 11.33 45.83
CA GLU A 355 -19.48 11.24 45.12
C GLU A 355 -20.49 10.41 45.89
N ILE A 356 -20.03 9.30 46.49
CA ILE A 356 -20.85 8.48 47.39
C ILE A 356 -21.33 9.29 48.59
N ALA A 357 -20.41 10.11 49.20
CA ALA A 357 -20.79 10.97 50.33
C ALA A 357 -21.81 12.05 49.94
N VAL A 358 -21.67 12.65 48.73
CA VAL A 358 -22.66 13.61 48.21
C VAL A 358 -24.02 12.94 47.97
N GLN A 359 -24.04 11.72 47.39
CA GLN A 359 -25.26 10.98 47.16
C GLN A 359 -25.94 10.56 48.51
N ILE A 360 -25.12 10.17 49.47
CA ILE A 360 -25.60 9.82 50.82
C ILE A 360 -26.17 11.10 51.53
N ALA A 361 -25.47 12.24 51.42
CA ALA A 361 -25.96 13.51 51.96
C ALA A 361 -27.33 13.88 51.34
N LYS A 362 -27.43 13.81 50.01
CA LYS A 362 -28.69 14.07 49.31
C LYS A 362 -29.81 13.11 49.73
N LYS A 363 -29.48 11.82 49.93
CA LYS A 363 -30.41 10.84 50.43
C LYS A 363 -30.88 11.17 51.84
N TYR A 364 -29.97 11.58 52.74
CA TYR A 364 -30.33 12.00 54.09
C TYR A 364 -31.15 13.29 54.07
N GLU A 365 -30.85 14.24 53.23
CA GLU A 365 -31.62 15.46 53.05
C GLU A 365 -33.06 15.15 52.62
N GLN A 366 -33.20 14.24 51.69
CA GLN A 366 -34.53 13.74 51.26
C GLN A 366 -35.28 13.00 52.40
N GLN A 367 -34.55 12.18 53.19
CA GLN A 367 -35.13 11.51 54.36
C GLN A 367 -35.57 12.48 55.44
N ILE A 368 -34.74 13.53 55.69
CA ILE A 368 -35.09 14.60 56.67
C ILE A 368 -36.31 15.36 56.15
N ALA A 369 -36.38 15.69 54.88
CA ALA A 369 -37.54 16.34 54.29
C ALA A 369 -38.82 15.49 54.40
N GLN A 370 -38.68 14.17 54.14
CA GLN A 370 -39.78 13.22 54.34
C GLN A 370 -40.19 13.07 55.80
N ALA A 371 -39.20 13.03 56.74
CA ALA A 371 -39.48 12.91 58.17
C ALA A 371 -40.15 14.19 58.71
N LYS A 372 -39.71 15.38 58.26
CA LYS A 372 -40.36 16.65 58.58
C LYS A 372 -41.79 16.70 58.07
N SER A 373 -41.99 16.27 56.80
CA SER A 373 -43.32 16.21 56.21
C SER A 373 -44.24 15.24 56.96
N LYS A 374 -43.72 14.05 57.37
CA LYS A 374 -44.47 13.09 58.20
C LYS A 374 -44.75 13.65 59.59
N ALA A 375 -43.76 14.30 60.24
CA ALA A 375 -43.97 14.91 61.58
C ALA A 375 -45.03 16.02 61.53
N GLU A 376 -45.02 16.83 60.47
CA GLU A 376 -46.03 17.89 60.29
C GLU A 376 -47.42 17.29 60.00
N LEU A 377 -47.48 16.19 59.23
CA LEU A 377 -48.72 15.44 59.00
C LEU A 377 -49.22 14.86 60.29
N THR A 378 -48.37 14.19 61.07
CA THR A 378 -48.76 13.63 62.40
C THR A 378 -49.19 14.73 63.39
N ARG A 379 -48.50 15.87 63.34
CA ARG A 379 -48.89 17.05 64.15
C ARG A 379 -50.28 17.56 63.72
N GLN A 380 -50.52 17.68 62.43
CA GLN A 380 -51.83 18.07 61.91
C GLN A 380 -52.92 17.04 62.24
N GLU A 381 -52.60 15.71 62.15
CA GLU A 381 -53.44 14.68 62.55
C GLU A 381 -53.78 14.75 64.04
N MET A 382 -52.77 14.96 64.89
CA MET A 382 -52.95 15.13 66.34
C MET A 382 -53.78 16.39 66.67
N LEU A 383 -53.51 17.51 65.99
CA LEU A 383 -54.34 18.73 66.09
C LEU A 383 -55.76 18.50 65.54
N ALA A 384 -55.91 17.70 64.49
CA ALA A 384 -57.25 17.31 63.99
C ALA A 384 -57.99 16.40 64.96
N VAL A 385 -57.28 15.43 65.61
CA VAL A 385 -57.86 14.62 66.71
C VAL A 385 -58.23 15.47 67.88
N GLN A 386 -57.36 16.38 68.31
CA GLN A 386 -57.69 17.26 69.46
C GLN A 386 -58.84 18.21 69.16
N ASN A 387 -58.92 18.75 67.90
CA ASN A 387 -60.08 19.53 67.45
C ASN A 387 -61.36 18.66 67.35
N ARG A 388 -61.17 17.35 66.92
CA ARG A 388 -62.30 16.39 66.89
C ARG A 388 -62.86 16.13 68.22
N GLU A 389 -62.04 15.90 69.25
CA GLU A 389 -62.46 15.73 70.60
C GLU A 389 -63.19 16.95 71.21
N LYS A 390 -62.65 18.17 70.85
CA LYS A 390 -63.32 19.40 71.24
C LYS A 390 -64.63 19.66 70.55
N VAL A 391 -64.70 19.36 69.26
CA VAL A 391 -65.91 19.57 68.45
C VAL A 391 -66.98 18.42 68.71
N ALA A 392 -66.49 17.20 69.06
CA ALA A 392 -67.40 16.10 69.44
C ALA A 392 -68.24 16.39 70.72
N ALA A 393 -67.72 17.31 71.51
CA ALA A 393 -68.45 17.76 72.73
C ALA A 393 -69.54 18.78 72.43
N GLU A 394 -69.47 19.47 71.25
CA GLU A 394 -70.43 20.58 71.05
C GLU A 394 -71.62 20.33 70.20
N THR A 395 -71.70 19.42 69.23
CA THR A 395 -72.96 19.15 68.50
C THR A 395 -72.93 17.90 67.59
N VAL A 396 -73.91 17.04 67.67
CA VAL A 396 -74.12 15.80 66.84
C VAL A 396 -74.38 16.15 65.36
N LEU A 397 -74.85 17.32 65.10
CA LEU A 397 -75.19 17.78 63.72
C LEU A 397 -73.97 18.20 62.94
N ILE A 398 -72.96 18.81 63.58
CA ILE A 398 -71.76 19.21 62.98
C ILE A 398 -70.86 18.00 62.65
N ARG A 399 -71.00 16.95 63.40
CA ARG A 399 -70.27 15.66 63.25
C ARG A 399 -70.42 15.05 61.85
N ALA A 400 -71.69 14.98 61.36
CA ALA A 400 -71.93 14.38 60.07
C ALA A 400 -71.39 15.28 58.90
N VAL A 401 -71.44 16.60 59.04
CA VAL A 401 -70.90 17.52 58.00
C VAL A 401 -69.36 17.59 58.05
N ILE A 402 -68.79 17.52 59.25
CA ILE A 402 -67.31 17.51 59.39
C ILE A 402 -66.77 16.14 58.98
N GLU A 403 -67.47 15.04 59.36
CA GLU A 403 -67.05 13.67 58.94
C GLU A 403 -67.10 13.53 57.40
N ALA A 404 -68.16 14.06 56.76
CA ALA A 404 -68.28 14.09 55.29
C ALA A 404 -67.19 14.97 54.64
N LYS A 405 -66.90 16.19 55.23
CA LYS A 405 -65.83 17.06 54.76
C LYS A 405 -64.43 16.48 54.99
N GLN A 406 -64.18 15.80 56.11
CA GLN A 406 -62.94 15.13 56.40
C GLN A 406 -62.70 13.93 55.45
N ASN A 407 -63.72 13.13 55.23
CA ASN A 407 -63.66 12.03 54.28
C ASN A 407 -63.38 12.51 52.84
N LEU A 408 -63.87 13.68 52.45
CA LEU A 408 -63.60 14.29 51.16
C LEU A 408 -62.21 14.85 51.12
N ALA A 409 -61.71 15.47 52.21
CA ALA A 409 -60.33 16.01 52.28
C ALA A 409 -59.28 14.93 52.30
N VAL A 410 -59.51 13.84 53.03
CA VAL A 410 -58.61 12.67 53.03
C VAL A 410 -58.57 12.06 51.63
N ARG A 411 -59.73 11.80 50.98
CA ARG A 411 -59.78 11.27 49.65
C ARG A 411 -59.12 12.19 48.61
N THR A 412 -59.29 13.52 48.74
CA THR A 412 -58.62 14.45 47.83
C THR A 412 -57.11 14.55 48.08
N VAL A 413 -56.66 14.42 49.36
CA VAL A 413 -55.23 14.39 49.68
C VAL A 413 -54.61 13.07 49.25
N ASP A 414 -55.33 11.94 49.48
CA ASP A 414 -54.85 10.64 49.01
C ASP A 414 -54.82 10.56 47.50
N ALA A 415 -55.83 11.08 46.81
CA ALA A 415 -55.84 11.17 45.35
C ALA A 415 -54.72 12.12 44.82
N ALA A 416 -54.47 13.25 45.51
CA ALA A 416 -53.36 14.15 45.13
C ALA A 416 -51.99 13.49 45.38
N ARG A 417 -51.88 12.74 46.51
CA ARG A 417 -50.67 11.99 46.83
C ARG A 417 -50.42 10.84 45.86
N GLU A 418 -51.46 10.08 45.55
CA GLU A 418 -51.37 9.03 44.52
C GLU A 418 -51.01 9.62 43.17
N LEU A 419 -51.56 10.79 42.82
CA LEU A 419 -51.23 11.49 41.59
C LEU A 419 -49.78 11.96 41.58
N GLU A 420 -49.28 12.44 42.73
CA GLU A 420 -47.89 12.95 42.82
C GLU A 420 -46.89 11.79 42.87
N VAL A 421 -47.20 10.71 43.60
CA VAL A 421 -46.43 9.47 43.55
C VAL A 421 -46.42 8.89 42.14
N ALA A 422 -47.60 8.82 41.49
CA ALA A 422 -47.68 8.35 40.12
C ALA A 422 -46.94 9.23 39.12
N LYS A 423 -46.88 10.56 39.34
CA LYS A 423 -46.06 11.46 38.53
C LYS A 423 -44.56 11.22 38.72
N LEU A 424 -44.13 11.08 39.97
CA LEU A 424 -42.72 10.80 40.29
C LEU A 424 -42.31 9.41 39.80
N GLU A 425 -43.17 8.41 39.93
CA GLU A 425 -42.94 7.07 39.36
C GLU A 425 -42.89 7.12 37.81
N ASN A 426 -43.78 7.92 37.21
CA ASN A 426 -43.74 8.11 35.74
C ASN A 426 -42.49 8.87 35.30
N GLU A 427 -42.08 9.91 36.04
CA GLU A 427 -40.76 10.60 35.75
C GLU A 427 -39.59 9.66 35.95
N ALA A 428 -39.59 8.86 37.03
CA ALA A 428 -38.55 7.86 37.24
C ALA A 428 -38.54 6.79 36.10
N ALA A 429 -39.74 6.34 35.69
CA ALA A 429 -39.89 5.41 34.58
C ALA A 429 -39.45 6.05 33.23
N THR A 430 -39.73 7.34 33.02
CA THR A 430 -39.27 8.02 31.81
C THR A 430 -37.74 8.18 31.79
N PHE A 431 -37.11 8.52 32.93
CA PHE A 431 -35.66 8.55 33.04
C PHE A 431 -35.02 7.20 32.86
N GLN A 432 -35.63 6.14 33.43
CA GLN A 432 -35.18 4.77 33.19
C GLN A 432 -35.37 4.34 31.74
N ALA A 433 -36.50 4.71 31.13
CA ALA A 433 -36.74 4.45 29.71
C ALA A 433 -35.73 5.20 28.82
N GLN A 434 -35.42 6.49 29.14
CA GLN A 434 -34.41 7.25 28.43
C GLN A 434 -33.02 6.63 28.62
N ALA A 435 -32.70 6.19 29.84
CA ALA A 435 -31.41 5.51 30.08
C ALA A 435 -31.32 4.19 29.33
N MET A 436 -32.45 3.42 29.28
CA MET A 436 -32.51 2.19 28.46
C MET A 436 -32.43 2.49 26.97
N LEU A 437 -33.12 3.53 26.49
CA LEU A 437 -33.04 3.97 25.11
C LEU A 437 -31.61 4.39 24.74
N SER A 438 -31.01 5.20 25.59
CA SER A 438 -29.61 5.66 25.36
C SER A 438 -28.62 4.48 25.34
N ARG A 439 -28.86 3.49 26.26
CA ARG A 439 -28.05 2.27 26.26
C ARG A 439 -28.34 1.40 25.03
N ALA A 440 -29.60 1.25 24.64
CA ALA A 440 -29.99 0.51 23.45
C ALA A 440 -29.50 1.19 22.16
N GLU A 441 -29.48 2.52 22.15
CA GLU A 441 -28.90 3.28 21.03
C GLU A 441 -27.40 3.06 20.94
N ALA A 442 -26.70 3.10 22.07
CA ALA A 442 -25.27 2.80 22.09
C ALA A 442 -24.97 1.36 21.66
N GLU A 443 -25.75 0.38 22.19
CA GLU A 443 -25.65 -1.03 21.79
C GLU A 443 -25.98 -1.23 20.31
N ARG A 444 -27.05 -0.56 19.82
CA ARG A 444 -27.40 -0.55 18.39
C ARG A 444 -26.27 0.00 17.53
N ASP A 445 -25.68 1.11 17.97
CA ASP A 445 -24.59 1.74 17.20
C ASP A 445 -23.32 0.87 17.22
N VAL A 446 -23.02 0.20 18.32
CA VAL A 446 -21.96 -0.81 18.39
C VAL A 446 -22.26 -1.98 17.44
N ILE A 447 -23.49 -2.53 17.49
CA ILE A 447 -23.90 -3.61 16.60
C ILE A 447 -23.85 -3.15 15.14
N ARG A 448 -24.34 -1.94 14.86
CA ARG A 448 -24.32 -1.38 13.50
C ARG A 448 -22.91 -1.19 12.98
N LEU A 449 -22.02 -0.66 13.81
CA LEU A 449 -20.61 -0.48 13.44
C LEU A 449 -19.90 -1.82 13.25
N THR A 450 -20.17 -2.78 14.15
CA THR A 450 -19.63 -4.14 14.05
C THR A 450 -20.15 -4.85 12.79
N ASN A 451 -21.47 -4.78 12.58
CA ASN A 451 -22.07 -5.37 11.38
C ASN A 451 -21.60 -4.68 10.09
N LYS A 452 -21.43 -3.35 10.12
CA LYS A 452 -20.86 -2.61 8.99
C LYS A 452 -19.43 -3.03 8.71
N ALA A 453 -18.60 -3.13 9.74
CA ALA A 453 -17.22 -3.59 9.59
C ALA A 453 -17.17 -5.04 9.05
N GLN A 454 -18.04 -5.91 9.55
CA GLN A 454 -18.15 -7.29 9.03
C GLN A 454 -18.65 -7.32 7.59
N ALA A 455 -19.67 -6.49 7.27
CA ALA A 455 -20.20 -6.39 5.92
C ALA A 455 -19.15 -5.85 4.93
N ASP A 456 -18.38 -4.86 5.34
CA ASP A 456 -17.28 -4.30 4.52
C ASP A 456 -16.21 -5.37 4.25
N VAL A 457 -15.85 -6.17 5.28
CA VAL A 457 -14.94 -7.30 5.11
C VAL A 457 -15.52 -8.37 4.17
N PHE A 458 -16.81 -8.71 4.34
CA PHE A 458 -17.47 -9.65 3.44
C PHE A 458 -17.58 -9.11 2.01
N ALA A 459 -17.89 -7.81 1.86
CA ALA A 459 -17.97 -7.17 0.55
C ALA A 459 -16.62 -7.20 -0.17
N GLU A 460 -15.54 -6.96 0.56
CA GLU A 460 -14.17 -7.01 0.01
C GLU A 460 -13.76 -8.45 -0.34
N GLN A 461 -14.12 -9.41 0.52
CA GLN A 461 -13.92 -10.82 0.23
C GLN A 461 -14.70 -11.25 -1.01
N VAL A 462 -15.96 -10.87 -1.14
CA VAL A 462 -16.78 -11.17 -2.33
C VAL A 462 -16.20 -10.51 -3.57
N ARG A 463 -15.70 -9.27 -3.46
CA ARG A 463 -15.05 -8.55 -4.56
C ARG A 463 -13.76 -9.23 -5.02
N ALA A 464 -12.95 -9.70 -4.07
CA ALA A 464 -11.73 -10.45 -4.36
C ALA A 464 -12.00 -11.74 -5.14
N PHE A 465 -13.17 -12.35 -4.95
CA PHE A 465 -13.60 -13.55 -5.68
C PHE A 465 -14.44 -13.27 -6.95
N GLY A 466 -14.62 -12.00 -7.30
CA GLY A 466 -15.31 -11.55 -8.51
C GLY A 466 -16.83 -11.74 -8.50
N SER A 467 -17.37 -12.58 -7.66
CA SER A 467 -18.82 -12.75 -7.47
C SER A 467 -19.16 -13.39 -6.14
N GLY A 468 -20.34 -13.07 -5.59
CA GLY A 468 -20.84 -13.66 -4.34
C GLY A 468 -20.95 -15.18 -4.41
N LEU A 469 -21.26 -15.72 -5.58
CA LEU A 469 -21.35 -17.16 -5.78
C LEU A 469 -19.96 -17.85 -5.67
N ASN A 470 -18.93 -17.23 -6.16
CA ASN A 470 -17.57 -17.74 -6.07
C ASN A 470 -17.04 -17.71 -4.63
N TYR A 471 -17.36 -16.66 -3.89
CA TYR A 471 -17.05 -16.58 -2.47
C TYR A 471 -17.82 -17.63 -1.67
N ALA A 472 -19.11 -17.81 -1.92
CA ALA A 472 -19.90 -18.85 -1.27
C ALA A 472 -19.36 -20.26 -1.55
N LYS A 473 -18.93 -20.53 -2.78
CA LYS A 473 -18.26 -21.79 -3.11
C LYS A 473 -16.95 -21.98 -2.33
N PHE A 474 -16.14 -20.92 -2.24
CA PHE A 474 -14.90 -20.98 -1.49
C PHE A 474 -15.15 -21.30 0.01
N VAL A 475 -16.06 -20.56 0.66
CA VAL A 475 -16.42 -20.81 2.06
C VAL A 475 -17.02 -22.21 2.26
N PHE A 476 -17.84 -22.66 1.30
CA PHE A 476 -18.38 -24.01 1.32
C PHE A 476 -17.27 -25.06 1.26
N TYR A 477 -16.34 -24.95 0.31
CA TYR A 477 -15.22 -25.89 0.20
C TYR A 477 -14.27 -25.82 1.39
N GLN A 478 -14.05 -24.65 1.96
CA GLN A 478 -13.23 -24.48 3.16
C GLN A 478 -13.88 -25.13 4.40
N SER A 479 -15.20 -25.05 4.51
CA SER A 479 -15.93 -25.63 5.65
C SER A 479 -16.18 -27.13 5.52
N VAL A 480 -16.31 -27.63 4.30
CA VAL A 480 -16.62 -29.02 4.00
C VAL A 480 -15.37 -29.85 3.72
N GLY A 481 -14.34 -29.23 3.11
CA GLY A 481 -13.09 -29.91 2.76
C GLY A 481 -12.43 -30.66 3.92
N PRO A 482 -12.30 -30.06 5.11
CA PRO A 482 -11.71 -30.76 6.25
C PRO A 482 -12.58 -31.87 6.85
N LYS A 483 -13.89 -31.84 6.53
CA LYS A 483 -14.89 -32.82 7.06
C LYS A 483 -15.14 -34.00 6.15
N VAL A 484 -14.70 -33.89 4.88
CA VAL A 484 -14.88 -34.97 3.88
C VAL A 484 -13.63 -35.81 3.83
N LYS A 485 -13.66 -36.96 4.45
CA LYS A 485 -12.54 -37.92 4.45
C LYS A 485 -12.57 -38.89 3.26
N THR A 486 -13.69 -39.01 2.61
CA THR A 486 -13.81 -39.94 1.45
C THR A 486 -14.98 -39.49 0.57
N VAL A 487 -14.74 -39.29 -0.70
CA VAL A 487 -15.79 -39.14 -1.72
C VAL A 487 -15.88 -40.45 -2.46
N LEU A 488 -16.92 -41.22 -2.19
CA LEU A 488 -17.27 -42.38 -2.96
C LEU A 488 -18.08 -41.92 -4.17
N SER A 489 -17.44 -41.89 -5.31
CA SER A 489 -18.10 -41.73 -6.63
C SER A 489 -18.67 -43.06 -7.08
N GLY A 490 -19.95 -43.20 -6.95
CA GLY A 490 -20.68 -44.36 -7.45
C GLY A 490 -22.17 -44.11 -7.37
N ASP A 491 -22.68 -43.59 -8.36
CA ASP A 491 -23.98 -43.82 -9.00
C ASP A 491 -24.63 -42.54 -9.53
N GLN A 492 -25.01 -42.60 -10.80
CA GLN A 492 -25.59 -41.46 -11.53
C GLN A 492 -27.08 -41.21 -11.20
N HIS A 493 -27.63 -41.79 -10.13
CA HIS A 493 -29.07 -41.69 -9.83
C HIS A 493 -29.43 -41.50 -8.37
N GLY A 494 -28.50 -41.09 -7.50
CA GLY A 494 -28.79 -40.87 -6.08
C GLY A 494 -28.90 -39.36 -5.75
N GLY A 495 -29.92 -39.02 -5.00
CA GLY A 495 -30.40 -37.66 -4.63
C GLY A 495 -29.40 -36.64 -4.04
N LEU A 496 -28.09 -36.93 -4.03
CA LEU A 496 -27.06 -35.97 -3.63
C LEU A 496 -26.62 -35.08 -4.81
N GLY A 497 -26.84 -35.51 -6.07
CA GLY A 497 -26.50 -34.69 -7.22
C GLY A 497 -27.31 -33.41 -7.37
N THR A 498 -28.52 -33.38 -6.84
CA THR A 498 -29.39 -32.21 -6.91
C THR A 498 -29.05 -31.13 -5.88
N LEU A 499 -28.42 -31.51 -4.77
CA LEU A 499 -27.97 -30.56 -3.72
C LEU A 499 -26.75 -29.74 -4.15
N PHE A 500 -25.97 -30.26 -5.09
CA PHE A 500 -24.75 -29.55 -5.55
C PHE A 500 -24.92 -28.90 -6.93
N ALA A 501 -26.07 -29.07 -7.59
CA ALA A 501 -26.34 -28.48 -8.91
C ALA A 501 -26.15 -26.95 -8.99
N PRO A 502 -26.47 -26.16 -7.97
CA PRO A 502 -26.24 -24.73 -8.01
C PRO A 502 -24.76 -24.30 -7.91
N PHE A 503 -23.89 -25.23 -7.53
CA PHE A 503 -22.47 -24.94 -7.27
C PHE A 503 -21.51 -25.47 -8.32
N LEU A 504 -22.02 -26.12 -9.37
CA LEU A 504 -21.22 -26.58 -10.48
C LEU A 504 -21.11 -25.44 -11.53
N PRO A 505 -19.95 -25.22 -12.12
CA PRO A 505 -19.80 -24.21 -13.15
C PRO A 505 -20.64 -24.62 -14.38
N ALA A 506 -21.40 -23.68 -14.89
CA ALA A 506 -22.07 -23.82 -16.17
C ALA A 506 -21.02 -24.09 -17.27
N ARG A 507 -21.24 -25.12 -18.02
CA ARG A 507 -20.47 -25.43 -19.23
C ARG A 507 -20.71 -24.38 -20.27
#